data_d5c6671ab51706d20cc5e0ddccb78779
#
_entry.id   d5c6671ab51706d20cc5e0ddccb78779
#
_cell.length_a   1.000
_cell.length_b   1.000
_cell.length_c   1.000
_cell.angle_alpha   90.00
_cell.angle_beta   90.00
_cell.angle_gamma   90.00
#
_symmetry.space_group_name_H-M   'P 1'
#
loop_
_entity.id
_entity.type
_entity.pdbx_description
1 polymer ?
#
loop_
_entity_poly.entity_id
_entity_poly.type
_entity_poly.pdbx_seq_one_letter_code
_entity_poly.pdbx_strand_id
1 'polypeptide(L)'
;MLETKIQKYQNINSDNTTTETSSPNPYEKMEKKIAIFDWDDTLFCTKYLETFQINFSDLFSFKYSIEESNPYLLNQLKDLENSIIQLFYIIVENNFEIFIVSNADLKWIQNCLIHFFFDLNTFIKEQHIKIYSAKNLFNGISSSQCKIKCFKKVIVDNFKDTNLNLKIFSVGDSKHEKKATLNLSKLNLYEKVNVKFIQTINSPSLRSIILQLNFIQENFIKLIENENVVQRINIEMKGKKIFIKCNKDDKEEDIQDYNLFNQTLQTNKKFLNKKRVFDY
;
A
#
# COMPACT_ATOMS: atom_id res chain seq x y z
N MET A 1 -1.98 5.20 24.50
CA MET A 1 -1.69 6.40 23.67
C MET A 1 -2.29 6.33 22.26
N LEU A 2 -2.55 5.16 21.68
CA LEU A 2 -3.31 4.99 20.42
C LEU A 2 -4.83 5.21 20.61
N GLU A 3 -5.40 4.73 21.71
CA GLU A 3 -6.84 4.88 21.99
C GLU A 3 -7.32 6.33 22.09
N THR A 4 -6.51 7.22 22.61
CA THR A 4 -6.84 8.66 22.71
C THR A 4 -6.84 9.39 21.37
N LYS A 5 -6.17 8.84 20.35
CA LYS A 5 -6.20 9.41 18.99
C LYS A 5 -7.43 8.98 18.21
N ILE A 6 -7.89 7.76 18.42
CA ILE A 6 -9.10 7.21 17.78
C ILE A 6 -10.35 7.98 18.24
N GLN A 7 -10.47 8.28 19.52
CA GLN A 7 -11.62 9.05 20.04
C GLN A 7 -11.70 10.50 19.53
N LYS A 8 -10.58 11.12 19.16
CA LYS A 8 -10.56 12.51 18.70
C LYS A 8 -11.07 12.71 17.27
N TYR A 9 -11.07 11.66 16.45
CA TYR A 9 -11.62 11.70 15.08
C TYR A 9 -13.10 11.32 15.01
N GLN A 10 -13.65 10.65 16.03
CA GLN A 10 -15.07 10.29 16.07
C GLN A 10 -16.02 11.46 16.42
N ASN A 11 -15.50 12.57 16.97
CA ASN A 11 -16.32 13.69 17.46
C ASN A 11 -16.50 14.86 16.47
N ILE A 12 -16.09 14.73 15.20
CA ILE A 12 -16.19 15.85 14.22
C ILE A 12 -17.41 15.74 13.31
N ASN A 13 -18.14 14.62 13.31
CA ASN A 13 -19.25 14.38 12.36
C ASN A 13 -20.63 14.24 13.03
N SER A 14 -20.97 15.10 13.99
CA SER A 14 -22.33 15.18 14.51
C SER A 14 -23.01 16.51 14.15
N ASP A 15 -23.08 16.83 12.87
CA ASP A 15 -24.05 17.80 12.38
C ASP A 15 -25.14 17.06 11.62
N ASN A 16 -26.32 17.04 12.25
CA ASN A 16 -27.56 16.47 11.76
C ASN A 16 -28.04 17.21 10.51
N THR A 17 -27.75 16.66 9.33
CA THR A 17 -28.57 16.90 8.15
C THR A 17 -29.43 15.65 7.95
N THR A 18 -30.71 15.76 8.19
CA THR A 18 -31.77 14.80 7.82
C THR A 18 -31.73 14.66 6.29
N THR A 19 -30.95 13.72 5.78
CA THR A 19 -31.06 13.26 4.40
C THR A 19 -32.10 12.16 4.35
N GLU A 20 -33.16 12.40 3.58
CA GLU A 20 -34.15 11.41 3.21
C GLU A 20 -33.44 10.12 2.75
N THR A 21 -33.67 9.05 3.47
CA THR A 21 -33.20 7.72 3.11
C THR A 21 -34.01 7.25 1.90
N SER A 22 -33.48 7.55 0.69
CA SER A 22 -33.96 6.87 -0.51
C SER A 22 -33.70 5.37 -0.31
N SER A 23 -34.75 4.55 -0.44
CA SER A 23 -34.59 3.09 -0.45
C SER A 23 -33.50 2.69 -1.45
N PRO A 24 -32.59 1.76 -1.08
CA PRO A 24 -31.53 1.33 -1.99
C PRO A 24 -32.17 0.84 -3.29
N ASN A 25 -31.74 1.42 -4.40
CA ASN A 25 -32.17 1.02 -5.73
C ASN A 25 -31.88 -0.49 -5.90
N PRO A 26 -32.89 -1.37 -6.09
CA PRO A 26 -32.65 -2.81 -6.19
C PRO A 26 -31.78 -3.23 -7.39
N TYR A 27 -31.43 -2.28 -8.26
CA TYR A 27 -30.54 -2.47 -9.40
C TYR A 27 -29.14 -1.92 -9.18
N GLU A 28 -28.82 -1.37 -7.99
CA GLU A 28 -27.45 -0.92 -7.70
C GLU A 28 -26.57 -2.13 -7.43
N LYS A 29 -25.75 -2.45 -8.43
CA LYS A 29 -24.86 -3.62 -8.41
C LYS A 29 -23.81 -3.43 -7.32
N MET A 30 -23.62 -4.43 -6.47
CA MET A 30 -22.64 -4.40 -5.40
C MET A 30 -21.23 -4.24 -5.94
N GLU A 31 -20.54 -3.16 -5.57
CA GLU A 31 -19.14 -2.93 -5.85
C GLU A 31 -18.26 -3.42 -4.69
N LYS A 32 -17.22 -4.20 -5.01
CA LYS A 32 -16.16 -4.58 -4.07
C LYS A 32 -14.87 -3.89 -4.44
N LYS A 33 -14.27 -3.23 -3.46
CA LYS A 33 -13.04 -2.46 -3.60
C LYS A 33 -11.89 -3.22 -2.98
N ILE A 34 -10.81 -3.40 -3.71
CA ILE A 34 -9.70 -4.29 -3.35
C ILE A 34 -8.38 -3.57 -3.58
N ALA A 35 -7.52 -3.55 -2.56
CA ALA A 35 -6.17 -3.04 -2.63
C ALA A 35 -5.16 -4.18 -2.46
N ILE A 36 -4.23 -4.34 -3.41
CA ILE A 36 -3.21 -5.38 -3.36
C ILE A 36 -1.83 -4.72 -3.34
N PHE A 37 -1.04 -5.01 -2.31
CA PHE A 37 0.31 -4.50 -2.16
C PHE A 37 1.35 -5.60 -2.29
N ASP A 38 2.45 -5.33 -2.98
CA ASP A 38 3.66 -6.12 -2.83
C ASP A 38 4.37 -5.79 -1.54
N TRP A 39 5.32 -6.66 -1.11
CA TRP A 39 6.09 -6.48 0.12
C TRP A 39 7.48 -5.91 -0.17
N ASP A 40 8.35 -6.68 -0.85
CA ASP A 40 9.74 -6.30 -1.04
C ASP A 40 9.86 -5.09 -1.96
N ASP A 41 10.64 -4.11 -1.54
CA ASP A 41 10.88 -2.83 -2.23
C ASP A 41 9.61 -2.02 -2.54
N THR A 42 8.49 -2.40 -1.93
CA THR A 42 7.20 -1.68 -2.02
C THR A 42 6.74 -1.23 -0.64
N LEU A 43 6.56 -2.15 0.30
CA LEU A 43 6.26 -1.86 1.71
C LEU A 43 7.49 -1.99 2.60
N PHE A 44 8.43 -2.86 2.26
CA PHE A 44 9.67 -3.10 3.00
C PHE A 44 10.89 -2.91 2.10
N CYS A 45 11.92 -2.23 2.60
CA CYS A 45 13.09 -1.81 1.84
C CYS A 45 14.16 -2.92 1.76
N THR A 46 13.79 -4.10 1.25
CA THR A 46 14.63 -5.30 1.26
C THR A 46 15.99 -5.06 0.64
N LYS A 47 16.06 -4.59 -0.61
CA LYS A 47 17.31 -4.34 -1.31
C LYS A 47 18.18 -3.24 -0.67
N TYR A 48 17.53 -2.22 -0.10
CA TYR A 48 18.27 -1.20 0.64
C TYR A 48 18.93 -1.80 1.87
N LEU A 49 18.21 -2.64 2.62
CA LEU A 49 18.76 -3.31 3.79
C LEU A 49 19.86 -4.33 3.43
N GLU A 50 19.77 -5.00 2.27
CA GLU A 50 20.85 -5.88 1.77
C GLU A 50 22.22 -5.18 1.67
N THR A 51 22.23 -3.86 1.44
CA THR A 51 23.50 -3.10 1.39
C THR A 51 24.23 -3.05 2.73
N PHE A 52 23.57 -3.35 3.83
CA PHE A 52 24.15 -3.44 5.18
C PHE A 52 24.68 -4.84 5.52
N GLN A 53 24.83 -5.73 4.54
CA GLN A 53 25.30 -7.11 4.70
C GLN A 53 24.52 -7.93 5.73
N ILE A 54 23.20 -7.75 5.72
CA ILE A 54 22.30 -8.37 6.68
C ILE A 54 22.30 -9.88 6.53
N ASN A 55 22.43 -10.58 7.64
CA ASN A 55 22.05 -11.98 7.71
C ASN A 55 20.52 -12.10 7.88
N PHE A 56 19.80 -12.25 6.77
CA PHE A 56 18.34 -12.38 6.80
C PHE A 56 17.83 -13.63 7.53
N SER A 57 18.70 -14.59 7.85
CA SER A 57 18.34 -15.74 8.68
C SER A 57 18.27 -15.40 10.17
N ASP A 58 18.85 -14.27 10.58
CA ASP A 58 18.87 -13.80 11.98
C ASP A 58 18.55 -12.30 12.07
N LEU A 59 17.29 -11.96 11.85
CA LEU A 59 16.81 -10.58 11.95
C LEU A 59 16.84 -10.03 13.38
N PHE A 60 16.80 -10.89 14.38
CA PHE A 60 16.90 -10.47 15.77
C PHE A 60 18.28 -9.88 16.06
N SER A 61 19.35 -10.62 15.76
CA SER A 61 20.72 -10.12 15.94
C SER A 61 20.98 -8.89 15.06
N PHE A 62 20.42 -8.85 13.86
CA PHE A 62 20.54 -7.68 13.00
C PHE A 62 19.86 -6.44 13.60
N LYS A 63 18.64 -6.56 14.10
CA LYS A 63 17.95 -5.45 14.79
C LYS A 63 18.80 -4.91 15.94
N TYR A 64 19.31 -5.79 16.79
CA TYR A 64 20.15 -5.41 17.92
C TYR A 64 21.43 -4.68 17.47
N SER A 65 22.10 -5.21 16.42
CA SER A 65 23.27 -4.55 15.83
C SER A 65 22.99 -3.15 15.29
N ILE A 66 21.80 -2.94 14.68
CA ILE A 66 21.38 -1.61 14.21
C ILE A 66 21.11 -0.68 15.39
N GLU A 67 20.45 -1.16 16.45
CA GLU A 67 20.17 -0.35 17.64
C GLU A 67 21.45 0.27 18.21
N GLU A 68 22.54 -0.49 18.21
CA GLU A 68 23.82 -0.02 18.70
C GLU A 68 24.60 0.84 17.68
N SER A 69 24.63 0.42 16.40
CA SER A 69 25.52 1.03 15.40
C SER A 69 24.85 2.12 14.55
N ASN A 70 23.54 2.05 14.35
CA ASN A 70 22.83 2.98 13.49
C ASN A 70 21.38 3.26 13.96
N PRO A 71 21.17 3.90 15.11
CA PRO A 71 19.83 4.20 15.63
C PRO A 71 19.00 5.08 14.68
N TYR A 72 19.66 5.82 13.78
CA TYR A 72 18.97 6.60 12.75
C TYR A 72 18.23 5.71 11.75
N LEU A 73 18.79 4.57 11.37
CA LEU A 73 18.13 3.60 10.49
C LEU A 73 16.85 3.04 11.13
N LEU A 74 16.88 2.74 12.44
CA LEU A 74 15.67 2.28 13.14
C LEU A 74 14.58 3.33 13.19
N ASN A 75 14.94 4.60 13.41
CA ASN A 75 13.96 5.69 13.36
C ASN A 75 13.34 5.81 11.96
N GLN A 76 14.14 5.66 10.90
CA GLN A 76 13.61 5.67 9.54
C GLN A 76 12.70 4.46 9.25
N LEU A 77 13.02 3.26 9.77
CA LEU A 77 12.13 2.09 9.67
C LEU A 77 10.82 2.32 10.40
N LYS A 78 10.86 3.00 11.56
CA LYS A 78 9.66 3.41 12.28
C LYS A 78 8.82 4.44 11.50
N ASP A 79 9.47 5.39 10.83
CA ASP A 79 8.79 6.34 9.95
C ASP A 79 8.13 5.62 8.75
N LEU A 80 8.80 4.60 8.20
CA LEU A 80 8.22 3.75 7.15
C LEU A 80 7.00 2.98 7.65
N GLU A 81 7.09 2.34 8.81
CA GLU A 81 5.96 1.66 9.45
C GLU A 81 4.76 2.60 9.61
N ASN A 82 4.98 3.80 10.14
CA ASN A 82 3.94 4.81 10.33
C ASN A 82 3.30 5.22 8.99
N SER A 83 4.10 5.38 7.93
CA SER A 83 3.60 5.73 6.59
C SER A 83 2.71 4.64 6.01
N ILE A 84 3.07 3.36 6.22
CA ILE A 84 2.26 2.22 5.77
C ILE A 84 0.93 2.20 6.52
N ILE A 85 0.95 2.32 7.86
CA ILE A 85 -0.26 2.30 8.69
C ILE A 85 -1.21 3.43 8.29
N GLN A 86 -0.70 4.65 8.07
CA GLN A 86 -1.51 5.77 7.66
C GLN A 86 -2.14 5.57 6.28
N LEU A 87 -1.38 5.04 5.31
CA LEU A 87 -1.91 4.69 4.00
C LEU A 87 -3.00 3.63 4.11
N PHE A 88 -2.75 2.54 4.85
CA PHE A 88 -3.71 1.46 5.01
C PHE A 88 -4.98 1.92 5.71
N TYR A 89 -4.87 2.81 6.69
CA TYR A 89 -6.01 3.41 7.36
C TYR A 89 -6.92 4.16 6.37
N ILE A 90 -6.36 5.01 5.51
CA ILE A 90 -7.13 5.72 4.47
C ILE A 90 -7.80 4.74 3.50
N ILE A 91 -7.11 3.67 3.13
CA ILE A 91 -7.63 2.66 2.21
C ILE A 91 -8.84 1.95 2.84
N VAL A 92 -8.74 1.55 4.11
CA VAL A 92 -9.83 0.91 4.86
C VAL A 92 -11.02 1.88 5.04
N GLU A 93 -10.77 3.15 5.38
CA GLU A 93 -11.83 4.18 5.48
C GLU A 93 -12.60 4.39 4.16
N ASN A 94 -11.95 4.10 3.03
CA ASN A 94 -12.59 4.14 1.71
C ASN A 94 -13.22 2.82 1.28
N ASN A 95 -13.42 1.89 2.23
CA ASN A 95 -14.05 0.57 2.06
C ASN A 95 -13.29 -0.37 1.11
N PHE A 96 -11.96 -0.29 1.06
CA PHE A 96 -11.14 -1.26 0.36
C PHE A 96 -10.73 -2.39 1.30
N GLU A 97 -10.86 -3.63 0.83
CA GLU A 97 -10.23 -4.78 1.46
C GLU A 97 -8.75 -4.86 1.02
N ILE A 98 -7.83 -4.95 1.99
CA ILE A 98 -6.39 -4.94 1.72
C ILE A 98 -5.84 -6.36 1.72
N PHE A 99 -4.99 -6.65 0.75
CA PHE A 99 -4.20 -7.89 0.65
C PHE A 99 -2.73 -7.55 0.43
N ILE A 100 -1.85 -8.30 1.07
CA ILE A 100 -0.41 -8.25 0.79
C ILE A 100 -0.07 -9.53 0.02
N VAL A 101 0.48 -9.37 -1.18
CA VAL A 101 0.84 -10.50 -2.04
C VAL A 101 2.27 -10.34 -2.52
N SER A 102 3.19 -11.18 -2.05
CA SER A 102 4.61 -11.13 -2.40
C SER A 102 5.13 -12.43 -2.99
N ASN A 103 6.24 -12.35 -3.72
CA ASN A 103 7.04 -13.51 -4.09
C ASN A 103 8.02 -13.92 -2.96
N ALA A 104 8.13 -13.14 -1.90
CA ALA A 104 8.90 -13.50 -0.72
C ALA A 104 8.32 -14.72 0.00
N ASP A 105 9.14 -15.38 0.79
CA ASP A 105 8.68 -16.42 1.73
C ASP A 105 7.78 -15.80 2.81
N LEU A 106 6.72 -16.50 3.20
CA LEU A 106 5.79 -16.01 4.22
C LEU A 106 6.48 -15.79 5.57
N LYS A 107 7.44 -16.68 5.93
CA LYS A 107 8.21 -16.53 7.17
C LYS A 107 9.07 -15.27 7.17
N TRP A 108 9.62 -14.92 6.01
CA TRP A 108 10.35 -13.66 5.83
C TRP A 108 9.48 -12.45 6.16
N ILE A 109 8.31 -12.36 5.56
CA ILE A 109 7.36 -11.25 5.82
C ILE A 109 6.96 -11.21 7.29
N GLN A 110 6.63 -12.36 7.89
CA GLN A 110 6.28 -12.45 9.31
C GLN A 110 7.41 -12.00 10.23
N ASN A 111 8.65 -12.41 9.93
CA ASN A 111 9.82 -11.99 10.71
C ASN A 111 10.06 -10.47 10.59
N CYS A 112 9.92 -9.89 9.41
CA CYS A 112 10.01 -8.43 9.24
C CYS A 112 8.96 -7.70 10.09
N LEU A 113 7.72 -8.17 10.09
CA LEU A 113 6.64 -7.62 10.90
C LEU A 113 6.93 -7.72 12.41
N ILE A 114 7.43 -8.87 12.87
CA ILE A 114 7.71 -9.09 14.30
C ILE A 114 8.87 -8.20 14.77
N HIS A 115 9.95 -8.11 13.99
CA HIS A 115 11.17 -7.46 14.44
C HIS A 115 11.21 -5.95 14.16
N PHE A 116 10.63 -5.50 13.06
CA PHE A 116 10.74 -4.09 12.64
C PHE A 116 9.42 -3.33 12.64
N PHE A 117 8.29 -4.01 12.40
CA PHE A 117 6.99 -3.38 12.15
C PHE A 117 5.91 -3.92 13.10
N PHE A 118 6.16 -3.75 14.39
CA PHE A 118 5.29 -4.28 15.45
C PHE A 118 3.87 -3.68 15.41
N ASP A 119 3.77 -2.35 15.24
CA ASP A 119 2.47 -1.67 15.20
C ASP A 119 1.71 -2.02 13.91
N LEU A 120 2.42 -2.15 12.77
CA LEU A 120 1.84 -2.62 11.52
C LEU A 120 1.35 -4.08 11.65
N ASN A 121 2.10 -4.94 12.32
CA ASN A 121 1.69 -6.33 12.57
C ASN A 121 0.39 -6.39 13.37
N THR A 122 0.24 -5.53 14.36
CA THR A 122 -0.99 -5.39 15.15
C THR A 122 -2.14 -4.90 14.26
N PHE A 123 -1.91 -3.82 13.50
CA PHE A 123 -2.89 -3.28 12.56
C PHE A 123 -3.37 -4.32 11.53
N ILE A 124 -2.44 -5.09 10.94
CA ILE A 124 -2.76 -6.16 9.97
C ILE A 124 -3.71 -7.19 10.59
N LYS A 125 -3.51 -7.57 11.86
CA LYS A 125 -4.36 -8.53 12.56
C LYS A 125 -5.75 -7.94 12.86
N GLU A 126 -5.79 -6.72 13.36
CA GLU A 126 -7.04 -6.01 13.71
C GLU A 126 -7.92 -5.76 12.47
N GLN A 127 -7.31 -5.40 11.36
CA GLN A 127 -8.02 -5.17 10.09
C GLN A 127 -8.20 -6.43 9.24
N HIS A 128 -7.83 -7.61 9.76
CA HIS A 128 -7.94 -8.90 9.07
C HIS A 128 -7.26 -8.92 7.69
N ILE A 129 -6.19 -8.15 7.51
CA ILE A 129 -5.41 -8.09 6.27
C ILE A 129 -4.72 -9.42 6.04
N LYS A 130 -4.98 -10.04 4.87
CA LYS A 130 -4.40 -11.34 4.54
C LYS A 130 -3.09 -11.18 3.77
N ILE A 131 -2.09 -11.99 4.16
CA ILE A 131 -0.78 -12.02 3.53
C ILE A 131 -0.63 -13.32 2.77
N TYR A 132 -0.24 -13.23 1.50
CA TYR A 132 -0.04 -14.36 0.61
C TYR A 132 1.40 -14.37 0.07
N SER A 133 2.09 -15.49 0.23
CA SER A 133 3.33 -15.76 -0.48
C SER A 133 3.02 -16.49 -1.79
N ALA A 134 3.19 -15.82 -2.91
CA ALA A 134 2.96 -16.42 -4.22
C ALA A 134 3.92 -17.60 -4.48
N LYS A 135 5.18 -17.47 -4.00
CA LYS A 135 6.19 -18.53 -4.08
C LYS A 135 5.80 -19.77 -3.27
N ASN A 136 5.33 -19.60 -2.03
CA ASN A 136 4.93 -20.73 -1.20
C ASN A 136 3.70 -21.44 -1.76
N LEU A 137 2.75 -20.69 -2.35
CA LEU A 137 1.53 -21.26 -2.91
C LEU A 137 1.73 -21.94 -4.27
N PHE A 138 2.66 -21.46 -5.08
CA PHE A 138 2.85 -21.88 -6.46
C PHE A 138 4.32 -22.21 -6.75
N ASN A 139 4.92 -23.06 -5.94
CA ASN A 139 6.31 -23.48 -6.11
C ASN A 139 6.52 -24.20 -7.47
N GLY A 140 7.73 -24.08 -8.02
CA GLY A 140 8.11 -24.79 -9.25
C GLY A 140 7.76 -24.09 -10.56
N ILE A 141 7.20 -22.89 -10.53
CA ILE A 141 6.95 -22.05 -11.73
C ILE A 141 7.65 -20.68 -11.61
N SER A 142 7.70 -19.94 -12.71
CA SER A 142 8.37 -18.62 -12.70
C SER A 142 7.68 -17.63 -11.77
N SER A 143 8.46 -16.73 -11.17
CA SER A 143 7.97 -15.68 -10.24
C SER A 143 6.80 -14.87 -10.82
N SER A 144 6.83 -14.57 -12.12
CA SER A 144 5.74 -13.87 -12.81
C SER A 144 4.45 -14.71 -12.83
N GLN A 145 4.55 -16.00 -13.08
CA GLN A 145 3.38 -16.90 -13.10
C GLN A 145 2.86 -17.16 -11.69
N CYS A 146 3.76 -17.26 -10.68
CA CYS A 146 3.37 -17.35 -9.27
C CYS A 146 2.48 -16.16 -8.89
N LYS A 147 2.93 -14.94 -9.20
CA LYS A 147 2.21 -13.70 -8.88
C LYS A 147 0.84 -13.64 -9.58
N ILE A 148 0.78 -13.97 -10.88
CA ILE A 148 -0.48 -14.00 -11.65
C ILE A 148 -1.48 -14.98 -11.03
N LYS A 149 -1.04 -16.22 -10.74
CA LYS A 149 -1.90 -17.23 -10.13
C LYS A 149 -2.33 -16.83 -8.72
N CYS A 150 -1.43 -16.21 -7.95
CA CYS A 150 -1.72 -15.77 -6.60
C CYS A 150 -2.76 -14.64 -6.59
N PHE A 151 -2.63 -13.63 -7.43
CA PHE A 151 -3.62 -12.55 -7.56
C PHE A 151 -4.99 -13.11 -7.92
N LYS A 152 -5.05 -14.01 -8.91
CA LYS A 152 -6.30 -14.69 -9.28
C LYS A 152 -6.89 -15.47 -8.11
N LYS A 153 -6.07 -16.22 -7.38
CA LYS A 153 -6.50 -16.99 -6.21
C LYS A 153 -7.05 -16.07 -5.11
N VAL A 154 -6.38 -14.96 -4.80
CA VAL A 154 -6.84 -13.96 -3.83
C VAL A 154 -8.24 -13.48 -4.19
N ILE A 155 -8.49 -13.14 -5.45
CA ILE A 155 -9.81 -12.67 -5.87
C ILE A 155 -10.85 -13.78 -5.77
N VAL A 156 -10.59 -14.95 -6.35
CA VAL A 156 -11.58 -16.04 -6.39
C VAL A 156 -11.92 -16.61 -5.01
N ASP A 157 -10.94 -16.73 -4.12
CA ASP A 157 -11.16 -17.30 -2.79
C ASP A 157 -11.94 -16.35 -1.85
N ASN A 158 -11.77 -15.04 -2.03
CA ASN A 158 -12.39 -14.06 -1.13
C ASN A 158 -13.70 -13.47 -1.68
N PHE A 159 -13.92 -13.49 -2.99
CA PHE A 159 -15.08 -12.91 -3.65
C PHE A 159 -15.79 -13.95 -4.51
N LYS A 160 -16.62 -14.77 -3.89
CA LYS A 160 -17.30 -15.92 -4.55
C LYS A 160 -18.51 -15.52 -5.37
N ASP A 161 -19.15 -14.40 -5.07
CA ASP A 161 -20.26 -13.89 -5.85
C ASP A 161 -19.76 -13.31 -7.16
N THR A 162 -20.25 -13.85 -8.26
CA THR A 162 -19.86 -13.45 -9.63
C THR A 162 -20.62 -12.24 -10.16
N ASN A 163 -21.71 -11.83 -9.49
CA ASN A 163 -22.51 -10.65 -9.88
C ASN A 163 -21.89 -9.34 -9.37
N LEU A 164 -20.66 -9.38 -8.84
CA LEU A 164 -19.96 -8.22 -8.30
C LEU A 164 -19.26 -7.41 -9.40
N ASN A 165 -19.25 -6.10 -9.22
CA ASN A 165 -18.30 -5.21 -9.84
C ASN A 165 -17.05 -5.11 -8.97
N LEU A 166 -15.88 -5.42 -9.52
CA LEU A 166 -14.62 -5.35 -8.78
C LEU A 166 -13.83 -4.11 -9.18
N LYS A 167 -13.43 -3.31 -8.18
CA LYS A 167 -12.51 -2.19 -8.34
C LYS A 167 -11.20 -2.55 -7.64
N ILE A 168 -10.18 -2.87 -8.41
CA ILE A 168 -8.91 -3.38 -7.92
C ILE A 168 -7.80 -2.35 -8.12
N PHE A 169 -7.14 -2.01 -7.03
CA PHE A 169 -6.00 -1.12 -6.97
C PHE A 169 -4.78 -1.93 -6.54
N SER A 170 -3.70 -1.90 -7.30
CA SER A 170 -2.49 -2.64 -6.97
C SER A 170 -1.26 -1.77 -6.99
N VAL A 171 -0.36 -1.99 -6.04
CA VAL A 171 0.91 -1.25 -5.88
C VAL A 171 2.07 -2.25 -5.85
N GLY A 172 3.11 -2.00 -6.64
CA GLY A 172 4.31 -2.83 -6.68
C GLY A 172 5.42 -2.21 -7.52
N ASP A 173 6.67 -2.65 -7.29
CA ASP A 173 7.85 -2.10 -7.95
C ASP A 173 8.17 -2.76 -9.29
N SER A 174 7.64 -3.95 -9.57
CA SER A 174 8.11 -4.81 -10.64
C SER A 174 7.11 -5.10 -11.76
N LYS A 175 7.63 -5.69 -12.84
CA LYS A 175 6.82 -6.19 -13.96
C LYS A 175 5.90 -7.35 -13.56
N HIS A 176 6.18 -8.03 -12.45
CA HIS A 176 5.40 -9.19 -12.01
C HIS A 176 4.04 -8.76 -11.51
N GLU A 177 4.00 -7.72 -10.65
CA GLU A 177 2.76 -7.11 -10.14
C GLU A 177 1.95 -6.50 -11.28
N LYS A 178 2.62 -5.76 -12.19
CA LYS A 178 1.97 -5.21 -13.38
C LYS A 178 1.25 -6.30 -14.17
N LYS A 179 1.97 -7.37 -14.54
CA LYS A 179 1.39 -8.49 -15.31
C LYS A 179 0.25 -9.16 -14.54
N ALA A 180 0.40 -9.35 -13.23
CA ALA A 180 -0.62 -9.95 -12.40
C ALA A 180 -1.89 -9.09 -12.37
N THR A 181 -1.77 -7.78 -12.15
CA THR A 181 -2.90 -6.84 -12.15
C THR A 181 -3.61 -6.82 -13.50
N LEU A 182 -2.87 -6.68 -14.59
CA LEU A 182 -3.46 -6.69 -15.95
C LEU A 182 -4.15 -8.01 -16.31
N ASN A 183 -3.72 -9.14 -15.74
CA ASN A 183 -4.42 -10.40 -15.93
C ASN A 183 -5.75 -10.48 -15.17
N LEU A 184 -5.93 -9.71 -14.10
CA LEU A 184 -7.21 -9.64 -13.40
C LEU A 184 -8.30 -8.99 -14.24
N SER A 185 -7.99 -7.98 -15.08
CA SER A 185 -8.98 -7.37 -15.97
C SER A 185 -9.57 -8.34 -17.00
N LYS A 186 -8.94 -9.51 -17.19
CA LYS A 186 -9.39 -10.56 -18.08
C LYS A 186 -10.21 -11.65 -17.39
N LEU A 187 -10.55 -11.45 -16.11
CA LEU A 187 -11.38 -12.39 -15.37
C LEU A 187 -12.85 -12.25 -15.80
N ASN A 188 -13.30 -13.16 -16.65
CA ASN A 188 -14.70 -13.23 -17.12
C ASN A 188 -15.64 -13.87 -16.07
N LEU A 189 -15.19 -14.02 -14.81
CA LEU A 189 -15.96 -14.58 -13.72
C LEU A 189 -16.85 -13.53 -13.03
N TYR A 190 -16.57 -12.26 -13.23
CA TYR A 190 -17.24 -11.13 -12.61
C TYR A 190 -17.85 -10.23 -13.68
N GLU A 191 -18.88 -9.52 -13.33
CA GLU A 191 -19.59 -8.68 -14.27
C GLU A 191 -18.70 -7.57 -14.85
N LYS A 192 -17.95 -6.90 -13.97
CA LYS A 192 -16.97 -5.88 -14.37
C LYS A 192 -15.75 -5.94 -13.45
N VAL A 193 -14.57 -5.90 -14.04
CA VAL A 193 -13.31 -5.83 -13.30
C VAL A 193 -12.51 -4.63 -13.77
N ASN A 194 -12.49 -3.59 -12.92
CA ASN A 194 -11.68 -2.40 -13.13
C ASN A 194 -10.36 -2.56 -12.38
N VAL A 195 -9.22 -2.43 -13.05
CA VAL A 195 -7.90 -2.58 -12.42
C VAL A 195 -7.07 -1.31 -12.58
N LYS A 196 -6.36 -0.94 -11.54
CA LYS A 196 -5.35 0.12 -11.53
C LYS A 196 -4.06 -0.41 -10.97
N PHE A 197 -2.96 -0.09 -11.60
CA PHE A 197 -1.64 -0.47 -11.15
C PHE A 197 -0.77 0.77 -10.95
N ILE A 198 -0.25 0.93 -9.75
CA ILE A 198 0.78 1.92 -9.43
C ILE A 198 2.11 1.21 -9.40
N GLN A 199 2.98 1.60 -10.33
CA GLN A 199 4.36 1.14 -10.32
C GLN A 199 5.22 2.08 -9.50
N THR A 200 5.79 1.55 -8.44
CA THR A 200 6.79 2.23 -7.61
C THR A 200 8.18 2.09 -8.21
N ILE A 201 9.15 2.78 -7.62
CA ILE A 201 10.55 2.75 -8.05
C ILE A 201 11.12 1.37 -7.73
N ASN A 202 11.84 0.79 -8.68
CA ASN A 202 12.58 -0.45 -8.47
C ASN A 202 13.84 -0.16 -7.63
N SER A 203 14.12 -0.99 -6.63
CA SER A 203 15.26 -0.84 -5.70
C SER A 203 15.32 0.53 -5.01
N PRO A 204 14.26 0.97 -4.35
CA PRO A 204 14.20 2.28 -3.71
C PRO A 204 15.08 2.34 -2.46
N SER A 205 15.58 3.54 -2.14
CA SER A 205 16.05 3.80 -0.77
C SER A 205 14.86 3.80 0.19
N LEU A 206 15.10 3.59 1.48
CA LEU A 206 14.07 3.67 2.51
C LEU A 206 13.29 4.98 2.46
N ARG A 207 13.98 6.11 2.33
CA ARG A 207 13.35 7.42 2.14
C ARG A 207 12.46 7.48 0.88
N SER A 208 12.89 6.83 -0.21
CA SER A 208 12.09 6.82 -1.45
C SER A 208 10.79 6.07 -1.27
N ILE A 209 10.78 4.96 -0.52
CA ILE A 209 9.53 4.23 -0.21
C ILE A 209 8.59 5.12 0.60
N ILE A 210 9.08 5.75 1.68
CA ILE A 210 8.27 6.65 2.52
C ILE A 210 7.63 7.76 1.66
N LEU A 211 8.40 8.39 0.78
CA LEU A 211 7.89 9.46 -0.08
C LEU A 211 6.83 8.95 -1.06
N GLN A 212 7.00 7.76 -1.63
CA GLN A 212 6.03 7.15 -2.53
C GLN A 212 4.74 6.79 -1.82
N LEU A 213 4.82 6.20 -0.62
CA LEU A 213 3.64 5.84 0.18
C LEU A 213 2.87 7.09 0.61
N ASN A 214 3.56 8.11 1.08
CA ASN A 214 2.94 9.40 1.45
C ASN A 214 2.27 10.06 0.24
N PHE A 215 2.91 10.01 -0.93
CA PHE A 215 2.30 10.50 -2.16
C PHE A 215 1.02 9.75 -2.52
N ILE A 216 1.04 8.40 -2.46
CA ILE A 216 -0.15 7.59 -2.72
C ILE A 216 -1.24 7.93 -1.71
N GLN A 217 -0.89 8.09 -0.43
CA GLN A 217 -1.80 8.46 0.65
C GLN A 217 -2.49 9.81 0.38
N GLU A 218 -1.73 10.84 0.07
CA GLU A 218 -2.23 12.21 -0.15
C GLU A 218 -3.14 12.31 -1.39
N ASN A 219 -2.91 11.42 -2.38
CA ASN A 219 -3.62 11.46 -3.65
C ASN A 219 -4.57 10.26 -3.84
N PHE A 220 -4.81 9.45 -2.82
CA PHE A 220 -5.51 8.17 -2.94
C PHE A 220 -6.84 8.31 -3.65
N ILE A 221 -7.70 9.24 -3.23
CA ILE A 221 -9.02 9.46 -3.84
C ILE A 221 -8.90 9.78 -5.33
N LYS A 222 -8.03 10.73 -5.70
CA LYS A 222 -7.81 11.10 -7.12
C LYS A 222 -7.30 9.92 -7.94
N LEU A 223 -6.45 9.09 -7.34
CA LEU A 223 -5.89 7.91 -7.99
C LEU A 223 -6.95 6.84 -8.25
N ILE A 224 -7.95 6.69 -7.40
CA ILE A 224 -9.00 5.67 -7.53
C ILE A 224 -10.22 6.13 -8.32
N GLU A 225 -10.55 7.43 -8.35
CA GLU A 225 -11.77 7.96 -9.00
C GLU A 225 -11.70 7.96 -10.53
N ASN A 226 -10.53 7.95 -11.12
CA ASN A 226 -10.40 7.95 -12.57
C ASN A 226 -11.04 6.69 -13.18
N GLU A 227 -12.01 6.85 -14.07
CA GLU A 227 -12.88 5.78 -14.60
C GLU A 227 -12.21 4.82 -15.60
N ASN A 228 -10.94 5.02 -15.96
CA ASN A 228 -10.27 4.11 -16.90
C ASN A 228 -10.15 2.71 -16.32
N VAL A 229 -10.62 1.72 -17.07
CA VAL A 229 -10.62 0.29 -16.67
C VAL A 229 -9.22 -0.22 -16.37
N VAL A 230 -8.22 0.21 -17.14
CA VAL A 230 -6.81 -0.11 -16.94
C VAL A 230 -6.01 1.17 -16.91
N GLN A 231 -5.36 1.43 -15.78
CA GLN A 231 -4.49 2.60 -15.65
C GLN A 231 -3.15 2.19 -15.05
N ARG A 232 -2.08 2.65 -15.64
CA ARG A 232 -0.73 2.52 -15.12
C ARG A 232 -0.24 3.89 -14.66
N ILE A 233 0.18 3.97 -13.41
CA ILE A 233 0.79 5.15 -12.82
C ILE A 233 2.23 4.78 -12.49
N ASN A 234 3.20 5.49 -13.05
CA ASN A 234 4.60 5.34 -12.69
C ASN A 234 5.00 6.46 -11.75
N ILE A 235 5.60 6.10 -10.64
CA ILE A 235 6.21 7.07 -9.73
C ILE A 235 7.72 7.01 -9.96
N GLU A 236 8.30 8.11 -10.40
CA GLU A 236 9.74 8.24 -10.59
C GLU A 236 10.29 9.36 -9.70
N MET A 237 11.50 9.19 -9.21
CA MET A 237 12.22 10.27 -8.51
C MET A 237 13.39 10.74 -9.35
N LYS A 238 13.45 12.05 -9.60
CA LYS A 238 14.60 12.71 -10.20
C LYS A 238 15.12 13.76 -9.21
N GLY A 239 16.21 13.42 -8.50
CA GLY A 239 16.71 14.22 -7.39
C GLY A 239 15.72 14.28 -6.22
N LYS A 240 15.21 15.48 -5.91
CA LYS A 240 14.23 15.70 -4.84
C LYS A 240 12.76 15.79 -5.34
N LYS A 241 12.53 15.58 -6.64
CA LYS A 241 11.20 15.71 -7.25
C LYS A 241 10.60 14.35 -7.53
N ILE A 242 9.30 14.22 -7.31
CA ILE A 242 8.50 13.07 -7.71
C ILE A 242 7.83 13.41 -9.05
N PHE A 243 8.01 12.52 -10.01
CA PHE A 243 7.36 12.60 -11.31
C PHE A 243 6.31 11.50 -11.41
N ILE A 244 5.16 11.85 -11.94
CA ILE A 244 4.08 10.93 -12.15
C ILE A 244 3.82 10.85 -13.64
N LYS A 245 3.86 9.65 -14.16
CA LYS A 245 3.46 9.36 -15.53
C LYS A 245 2.23 8.48 -15.51
N CYS A 246 1.14 8.95 -16.08
CA CYS A 246 -0.05 8.14 -16.28
C CYS A 246 -0.07 7.68 -17.73
N ASN A 247 -0.04 6.37 -17.96
CA ASN A 247 -0.12 5.81 -19.30
C ASN A 247 -1.52 5.25 -19.54
N LYS A 248 -2.21 5.85 -20.50
CA LYS A 248 -3.35 5.24 -21.18
C LYS A 248 -2.77 4.54 -22.41
N ASP A 249 -2.95 3.23 -22.52
CA ASP A 249 -2.61 2.46 -23.74
C ASP A 249 -1.19 2.72 -24.30
N ASP A 250 -0.16 2.62 -23.42
CA ASP A 250 1.26 2.80 -23.77
C ASP A 250 1.65 4.18 -24.39
N LYS A 251 0.75 5.15 -24.43
CA LYS A 251 1.09 6.55 -24.75
C LYS A 251 1.45 7.30 -23.47
N GLU A 252 2.66 7.84 -23.42
CA GLU A 252 3.13 8.66 -22.29
C GLU A 252 2.45 10.05 -22.36
N GLU A 253 1.61 10.35 -21.37
CA GLU A 253 1.19 11.72 -21.05
C GLU A 253 1.93 12.18 -19.81
N ASP A 254 2.75 13.22 -19.91
CA ASP A 254 3.42 13.83 -18.77
C ASP A 254 2.41 14.59 -17.91
N ILE A 255 2.23 14.15 -16.69
CA ILE A 255 1.39 14.84 -15.70
C ILE A 255 2.28 15.50 -14.65
N GLN A 256 2.27 16.85 -14.71
CA GLN A 256 2.66 17.84 -13.70
C GLN A 256 3.81 17.53 -12.72
N ASP A 257 4.80 18.44 -12.74
CA ASP A 257 5.80 18.65 -11.69
C ASP A 257 5.12 18.93 -10.33
N TYR A 258 5.06 17.94 -9.46
CA TYR A 258 4.64 18.18 -8.09
C TYR A 258 5.85 18.61 -7.24
N ASN A 259 5.88 19.87 -6.85
CA ASN A 259 6.81 20.41 -5.87
C ASN A 259 6.45 19.92 -4.45
N LEU A 260 6.53 18.60 -4.21
CA LEU A 260 6.16 17.97 -2.94
C LEU A 260 7.10 18.30 -1.78
N PHE A 261 8.35 18.70 -2.09
CA PHE A 261 9.37 18.89 -1.06
C PHE A 261 9.10 20.05 -0.10
N ASN A 262 8.39 21.10 -0.57
CA ASN A 262 8.06 22.26 0.28
C ASN A 262 6.78 22.06 1.11
N GLN A 263 5.86 21.20 0.68
CA GLN A 263 4.62 20.94 1.42
C GLN A 263 4.83 19.92 2.54
N THR A 264 5.59 18.87 2.31
CA THR A 264 5.86 17.81 3.31
C THR A 264 6.69 18.32 4.49
N LEU A 265 7.64 19.26 4.24
CA LEU A 265 8.37 19.93 5.31
C LEU A 265 7.51 20.91 6.12
N GLN A 266 6.52 21.54 5.51
CA GLN A 266 5.60 22.43 6.22
C GLN A 266 4.55 21.67 7.03
N THR A 267 4.04 20.54 6.53
CA THR A 267 3.12 19.67 7.29
C THR A 267 3.83 18.99 8.45
N ASN A 268 5.04 18.47 8.26
CA ASN A 268 5.82 17.87 9.34
C ASN A 268 6.24 18.93 10.39
N LYS A 269 6.58 20.16 10.00
CA LYS A 269 6.81 21.25 10.95
C LYS A 269 5.54 21.65 11.71
N LYS A 270 4.36 21.65 11.09
CA LYS A 270 3.08 21.87 11.78
C LYS A 270 2.74 20.76 12.77
N PHE A 271 3.06 19.50 12.44
CA PHE A 271 2.86 18.37 13.36
C PHE A 271 3.85 18.38 14.53
N LEU A 272 5.12 18.69 14.28
CA LEU A 272 6.15 18.80 15.32
C LEU A 272 5.91 20.00 16.25
N ASN A 273 5.44 21.12 15.73
CA ASN A 273 5.09 22.28 16.55
C ASN A 273 3.80 22.06 17.38
N LYS A 274 2.85 21.23 16.94
CA LYS A 274 1.70 20.83 17.76
C LYS A 274 2.08 19.87 18.91
N LYS A 275 3.16 19.09 18.77
CA LYS A 275 3.66 18.22 19.88
C LYS A 275 4.35 19.01 20.99
N ARG A 276 4.98 20.17 20.69
CA ARG A 276 5.66 21.01 21.68
C ARG A 276 4.74 21.87 22.56
N VAL A 277 3.46 21.94 22.28
CA VAL A 277 2.47 22.73 23.06
C VAL A 277 1.78 21.90 24.15
N PHE A 278 2.08 20.59 24.26
CA PHE A 278 1.44 19.71 25.26
C PHE A 278 2.40 19.10 26.30
N ASP A 279 3.65 19.59 26.39
CA ASP A 279 4.60 19.23 27.44
C ASP A 279 4.79 20.43 28.39
N TYR A 280 3.73 20.82 29.08
CA TYR A 280 3.76 21.61 30.35
C TYR A 280 2.58 21.17 31.21
#